data_f6d7aec51e1b4da8a68ad8573f7ae7e4
#
_entry.id   f6d7aec51e1b4da8a68ad8573f7ae7e4
#
_cell.length_a   1.000
_cell.length_b   1.000
_cell.length_c   1.000
_cell.angle_alpha   90.00
_cell.angle_beta   90.00
_cell.angle_gamma   90.00
#
_symmetry.space_group_name_H-M   'P 1'
#
loop_
_entity.id
_entity.type
_entity.pdbx_description
1 polymer ?
#
loop_
_entity_poly.entity_id
_entity_poly.type
_entity_poly.pdbx_seq_one_letter_code
_entity_poly.pdbx_strand_id
1 'polypeptide(L)'
;DLHKEYRRQRQMCIRDRKDAGELLSDGDQNNTHATRYINRVASKENLEASNAFFANVVEQIHRRGMKVIIDGVFNHCGSFNKWMDREHIYSSSEDDYECGAYERYESPYHSFFKFYGNQWPDNGSYEGWWGHDTLPKLNYEESQELENYILDIGRKWVSAPYNVDGWRLDVAADLGYSKEYNHEFWNKFRKAVKEANPEAVILAENYGDSYDWLQGDEWDTIMNYDAFMEPVTWFLTGMEKHSDEMRPDSLGNPDYFFGAMHHNMARMGGQSYAISMNELSNHDHSRFLTRTNHVVGRVAELGPEAANKNVNKAVFMEAVVIQMTWPGAPTIYYGDEAGVCGFTDPDNRRTYPWGHEDKELIAFHKDVIKMHKENEVLRTGSYKQLYSAHNVIAYGRFSMDDAVIIVVNNGEDEVRVNIPVWETGLGMDADVEQIMATFEGGYTIDRQGYRLKDGKLDIGLRKTSAVVLRKLRW
;
A
#
# COMPACT_ATOMS: atom_id res chain seq x y z
N ASP A 1 -22.41 7.15 1.03
CA ASP A 1 -22.35 8.57 1.40
C ASP A 1 -21.13 9.23 0.75
N LEU A 2 -21.18 9.31 -0.59
CA LEU A 2 -20.14 9.85 -1.48
C LEU A 2 -19.69 11.27 -1.12
N HIS A 3 -20.58 12.08 -0.57
CA HIS A 3 -20.22 13.42 -0.10
C HIS A 3 -19.18 13.40 1.03
N LYS A 4 -19.08 12.29 1.78
CA LYS A 4 -18.05 12.13 2.83
C LYS A 4 -16.70 11.69 2.28
N GLU A 5 -16.67 10.75 1.33
CA GLU A 5 -15.42 10.34 0.65
C GLU A 5 -14.80 11.49 -0.15
N TYR A 6 -15.61 12.21 -0.89
CA TYR A 6 -15.21 13.42 -1.60
C TYR A 6 -14.59 14.49 -0.68
N ARG A 7 -15.13 14.67 0.52
CA ARG A 7 -14.58 15.61 1.50
C ARG A 7 -13.20 15.18 2.01
N ARG A 8 -12.92 13.88 2.08
CA ARG A 8 -11.68 13.33 2.65
C ARG A 8 -10.53 13.27 1.67
N GLN A 9 -10.73 12.82 0.44
CA GLN A 9 -9.75 12.98 -0.65
C GLN A 9 -9.39 14.47 -0.83
N ARG A 10 -10.36 15.33 -0.71
CA ARG A 10 -10.16 16.79 -0.75
C ARG A 10 -9.33 17.31 0.44
N GLN A 11 -9.47 16.76 1.63
CA GLN A 11 -8.65 17.16 2.79
C GLN A 11 -7.19 16.72 2.65
N MET A 12 -6.92 15.54 2.10
CA MET A 12 -5.55 15.12 1.75
C MET A 12 -4.92 16.03 0.69
N CYS A 13 -5.65 16.38 -0.36
CA CYS A 13 -5.14 17.24 -1.44
C CYS A 13 -5.00 18.71 -1.08
N ILE A 14 -5.75 19.24 -0.11
CA ILE A 14 -5.81 20.68 0.19
C ILE A 14 -4.79 21.11 1.24
N ARG A 15 -4.48 20.26 2.22
CA ARG A 15 -3.54 20.64 3.29
C ARG A 15 -2.10 20.82 2.82
N ASP A 16 -1.69 20.16 1.76
CA ASP A 16 -0.34 20.29 1.21
C ASP A 16 -0.21 21.40 0.14
N ARG A 17 -1.29 22.11 -0.20
CA ARG A 17 -1.29 23.21 -1.18
C ARG A 17 -1.26 24.57 -0.50
N LYS A 18 -0.10 24.99 -0.02
CA LYS A 18 0.12 26.35 0.50
C LYS A 18 -0.11 27.44 -0.54
N ASP A 19 -0.07 27.13 -1.83
CA ASP A 19 -0.06 28.11 -2.90
C ASP A 19 -1.42 28.33 -3.58
N ALA A 20 -2.49 27.67 -3.15
CA ALA A 20 -3.82 27.93 -3.69
C ALA A 20 -4.48 29.21 -3.11
N GLY A 21 -3.74 30.03 -2.35
CA GLY A 21 -4.13 31.37 -1.91
C GLY A 21 -5.27 31.48 -0.90
N GLU A 22 -6.04 30.40 -0.70
CA GLU A 22 -7.17 30.39 0.24
C GLU A 22 -7.29 29.02 0.88
N LEU A 23 -6.87 28.94 2.14
CA LEU A 23 -7.14 27.80 3.00
C LEU A 23 -8.65 27.77 3.31
N LEU A 24 -9.25 26.59 3.15
CA LEU A 24 -10.56 26.32 3.77
C LEU A 24 -10.39 26.50 5.27
N SER A 25 -11.24 27.28 5.90
CA SER A 25 -11.26 27.38 7.37
C SER A 25 -11.57 26.00 7.97
N ASP A 26 -10.95 25.66 9.10
CA ASP A 26 -11.17 24.40 9.81
C ASP A 26 -12.64 24.16 10.23
N GLY A 27 -13.54 25.11 9.96
CA GLY A 27 -14.97 25.05 10.27
C GLY A 27 -15.91 24.89 9.08
N ASP A 28 -15.42 24.77 7.84
CA ASP A 28 -16.30 24.63 6.67
C ASP A 28 -16.83 23.19 6.50
N GLN A 29 -17.76 22.82 7.35
CA GLN A 29 -18.42 21.50 7.30
C GLN A 29 -19.45 21.39 6.16
N ASN A 30 -19.84 22.50 5.54
CA ASN A 30 -20.94 22.52 4.59
C ASN A 30 -20.50 22.48 3.12
N ASN A 31 -19.20 22.29 2.85
CA ASN A 31 -18.69 22.24 1.49
C ASN A 31 -19.06 23.47 0.62
N THR A 32 -19.09 24.65 1.25
CA THR A 32 -19.46 25.94 0.61
C THR A 32 -18.53 26.32 -0.55
N HIS A 33 -17.38 25.63 -0.70
CA HIS A 33 -16.41 25.79 -1.79
C HIS A 33 -16.50 24.68 -2.87
N ALA A 34 -17.60 23.93 -2.94
CA ALA A 34 -17.81 22.93 -3.99
C ALA A 34 -17.68 23.55 -5.41
N THR A 35 -18.17 24.78 -5.57
CA THR A 35 -18.03 25.54 -6.83
C THR A 35 -16.55 25.71 -7.24
N ARG A 36 -15.65 25.96 -6.30
CA ARG A 36 -14.21 26.08 -6.60
C ARG A 36 -13.59 24.74 -7.02
N TYR A 37 -14.03 23.64 -6.43
CA TYR A 37 -13.60 22.32 -6.88
C TYR A 37 -14.05 22.04 -8.30
N ILE A 38 -15.31 22.29 -8.62
CA ILE A 38 -15.88 22.17 -9.96
C ILE A 38 -15.05 23.00 -10.96
N ASN A 39 -14.80 24.28 -10.66
CA ASN A 39 -13.98 25.14 -11.52
C ASN A 39 -12.56 24.60 -11.71
N ARG A 40 -11.96 23.97 -10.69
CA ARG A 40 -10.61 23.38 -10.84
C ARG A 40 -10.56 22.20 -11.77
N VAL A 41 -11.54 21.30 -11.73
CA VAL A 41 -11.57 20.09 -12.55
C VAL A 41 -12.09 20.35 -13.96
N ALA A 42 -12.90 21.41 -14.15
CA ALA A 42 -13.51 21.75 -15.44
C ALA A 42 -12.81 22.91 -16.18
N SER A 43 -11.94 23.68 -15.52
CA SER A 43 -11.15 24.72 -16.20
C SER A 43 -9.92 24.12 -16.86
N LYS A 44 -9.80 24.20 -18.18
CA LYS A 44 -8.64 23.72 -18.95
C LYS A 44 -7.34 24.42 -18.51
N GLU A 45 -7.38 25.73 -18.27
CA GLU A 45 -6.24 26.51 -17.79
C GLU A 45 -5.74 25.97 -16.43
N ASN A 46 -6.64 25.69 -15.49
CA ASN A 46 -6.29 25.12 -14.19
C ASN A 46 -5.74 23.70 -14.29
N LEU A 47 -6.26 22.88 -15.21
CA LEU A 47 -5.74 21.53 -15.46
C LEU A 47 -4.33 21.58 -16.05
N GLU A 48 -4.06 22.47 -17.01
CA GLU A 48 -2.73 22.66 -17.59
C GLU A 48 -1.73 23.17 -16.56
N ALA A 49 -2.10 24.18 -15.75
CA ALA A 49 -1.28 24.68 -14.66
C ALA A 49 -0.98 23.58 -13.61
N SER A 50 -1.97 22.75 -13.27
CA SER A 50 -1.79 21.62 -12.36
C SER A 50 -0.84 20.56 -12.93
N ASN A 51 -0.94 20.25 -14.21
CA ASN A 51 -0.05 19.30 -14.88
C ASN A 51 1.39 19.82 -14.92
N ALA A 52 1.60 21.10 -15.24
CA ALA A 52 2.91 21.73 -15.23
C ALA A 52 3.52 21.75 -13.82
N PHE A 53 2.72 22.05 -12.80
CA PHE A 53 3.14 22.00 -11.41
C PHE A 53 3.54 20.59 -10.99
N PHE A 54 2.75 19.57 -11.37
CA PHE A 54 3.05 18.17 -11.06
C PHE A 54 4.38 17.73 -11.70
N ALA A 55 4.63 18.08 -12.97
CA ALA A 55 5.91 17.78 -13.61
C ALA A 55 7.10 18.39 -12.85
N ASN A 56 6.95 19.63 -12.34
CA ASN A 56 7.96 20.25 -11.47
C ASN A 56 8.14 19.51 -10.16
N VAL A 57 7.05 19.06 -9.52
CA VAL A 57 7.11 18.27 -8.27
C VAL A 57 7.88 16.97 -8.49
N VAL A 58 7.60 16.24 -9.57
CA VAL A 58 8.33 15.00 -9.92
C VAL A 58 9.83 15.29 -10.10
N GLU A 59 10.17 16.35 -10.81
CA GLU A 59 11.59 16.76 -10.98
C GLU A 59 12.25 17.05 -9.64
N GLN A 60 11.57 17.77 -8.72
CA GLN A 60 12.10 18.05 -7.38
C GLN A 60 12.29 16.80 -6.53
N ILE A 61 11.41 15.81 -6.68
CA ILE A 61 11.52 14.50 -6.02
C ILE A 61 12.73 13.74 -6.57
N HIS A 62 12.90 13.70 -7.90
CA HIS A 62 14.04 13.06 -8.55
C HIS A 62 15.38 13.69 -8.15
N ARG A 63 15.45 15.02 -8.04
CA ARG A 63 16.65 15.72 -7.54
C ARG A 63 17.06 15.30 -6.12
N ARG A 64 16.14 14.74 -5.34
CA ARG A 64 16.39 14.18 -3.99
C ARG A 64 16.69 12.67 -4.01
N GLY A 65 16.82 12.07 -5.19
CA GLY A 65 17.07 10.63 -5.35
C GLY A 65 15.86 9.74 -5.06
N MET A 66 14.66 10.31 -5.05
CA MET A 66 13.41 9.58 -4.84
C MET A 66 12.72 9.30 -6.18
N LYS A 67 11.83 8.33 -6.19
CA LYS A 67 11.03 7.91 -7.34
C LYS A 67 9.55 8.18 -7.11
N VAL A 68 8.76 8.27 -8.17
CA VAL A 68 7.31 8.56 -8.13
C VAL A 68 6.54 7.48 -8.87
N ILE A 69 5.64 6.80 -8.16
CA ILE A 69 4.66 5.87 -8.73
C ILE A 69 3.29 6.53 -8.56
N ILE A 70 2.51 6.61 -9.63
CA ILE A 70 1.17 7.20 -9.61
C ILE A 70 0.08 6.15 -9.70
N ASP A 71 -1.10 6.50 -9.17
CA ASP A 71 -2.27 5.62 -9.16
C ASP A 71 -3.03 5.67 -10.48
N GLY A 72 -3.34 4.51 -11.03
CA GLY A 72 -4.10 4.31 -12.26
C GLY A 72 -5.41 3.59 -11.99
N VAL A 73 -6.50 4.36 -11.81
CA VAL A 73 -7.85 3.82 -11.69
C VAL A 73 -8.42 3.65 -13.09
N PHE A 74 -8.25 2.46 -13.66
CA PHE A 74 -8.61 2.18 -15.06
C PHE A 74 -9.81 1.26 -15.21
N ASN A 75 -10.24 0.56 -14.17
CA ASN A 75 -11.42 -0.29 -14.22
C ASN A 75 -12.75 0.49 -14.32
N HIS A 76 -12.81 1.64 -13.68
CA HIS A 76 -13.99 2.52 -13.59
C HIS A 76 -13.57 3.98 -13.53
N CYS A 77 -14.52 4.88 -13.63
CA CYS A 77 -14.29 6.30 -13.33
C CYS A 77 -15.31 6.80 -12.30
N GLY A 78 -15.12 8.02 -11.80
CA GLY A 78 -16.18 8.69 -11.03
C GLY A 78 -17.31 9.12 -11.96
N SER A 79 -18.57 9.10 -11.47
CA SER A 79 -19.75 9.59 -12.23
C SER A 79 -19.59 11.02 -12.73
N PHE A 80 -18.78 11.81 -12.02
CA PHE A 80 -18.45 13.21 -12.35
C PHE A 80 -17.32 13.35 -13.40
N ASN A 81 -16.72 12.26 -13.88
CA ASN A 81 -15.71 12.35 -14.95
C ASN A 81 -16.34 12.91 -16.23
N LYS A 82 -15.59 13.70 -16.99
CA LYS A 82 -16.05 14.33 -18.24
C LYS A 82 -16.66 13.36 -19.25
N TRP A 83 -16.30 12.09 -19.22
CA TRP A 83 -16.85 11.08 -20.12
C TRP A 83 -18.27 10.70 -19.76
N MET A 84 -18.63 10.70 -18.48
CA MET A 84 -19.98 10.43 -17.99
C MET A 84 -20.75 11.73 -17.75
N ASP A 85 -20.17 12.65 -17.01
CA ASP A 85 -20.69 13.99 -16.60
C ASP A 85 -22.08 13.94 -15.99
N ARG A 86 -22.36 12.92 -15.16
CA ARG A 86 -23.64 12.74 -14.47
C ARG A 86 -24.04 13.95 -13.61
N GLU A 87 -23.08 14.61 -13.04
CA GLU A 87 -23.26 15.80 -12.19
C GLU A 87 -23.26 17.11 -12.96
N HIS A 88 -23.23 17.08 -14.31
CA HIS A 88 -23.28 18.25 -15.19
C HIS A 88 -22.18 19.29 -14.90
N ILE A 89 -21.00 18.81 -14.51
CA ILE A 89 -19.87 19.68 -14.14
C ILE A 89 -19.23 20.28 -15.40
N TYR A 90 -19.04 19.47 -16.41
CA TYR A 90 -18.36 19.87 -17.66
C TYR A 90 -19.31 20.56 -18.62
N SER A 91 -20.55 20.10 -18.73
CA SER A 91 -21.59 20.76 -19.52
C SER A 91 -21.96 22.14 -18.98
N SER A 92 -21.72 22.41 -17.69
CA SER A 92 -21.92 23.72 -17.05
C SER A 92 -20.66 24.59 -17.05
N SER A 93 -19.53 24.11 -17.60
CA SER A 93 -18.26 24.85 -17.66
C SER A 93 -18.30 25.96 -18.72
N GLU A 94 -17.50 27.01 -18.51
CA GLU A 94 -17.25 28.04 -19.53
C GLU A 94 -16.30 27.53 -20.65
N ASP A 95 -15.56 26.46 -20.39
CA ASP A 95 -14.71 25.81 -21.37
C ASP A 95 -15.54 24.87 -22.26
N ASP A 96 -15.13 24.78 -23.52
CA ASP A 96 -15.79 23.93 -24.51
C ASP A 96 -15.40 22.44 -24.29
N TYR A 97 -16.35 21.68 -23.73
CA TYR A 97 -16.27 20.25 -23.53
C TYR A 97 -17.29 19.49 -24.37
N GLU A 98 -16.89 18.33 -24.84
CA GLU A 98 -17.83 17.38 -25.43
C GLU A 98 -18.84 16.91 -24.39
N CYS A 99 -20.06 16.66 -24.83
CA CYS A 99 -21.18 16.22 -23.98
C CYS A 99 -20.87 14.84 -23.35
N GLY A 100 -21.14 14.68 -22.08
CA GLY A 100 -21.00 13.42 -21.36
C GLY A 100 -21.96 12.33 -21.85
N ALA A 101 -21.58 11.05 -21.67
CA ALA A 101 -22.40 9.92 -22.09
C ALA A 101 -23.72 9.79 -21.31
N TYR A 102 -23.77 10.33 -20.12
CA TYR A 102 -25.01 10.37 -19.32
C TYR A 102 -26.07 11.27 -19.96
N GLU A 103 -25.65 12.43 -20.48
CA GLU A 103 -26.55 13.46 -20.97
C GLU A 103 -27.19 13.12 -22.32
N ARG A 104 -26.41 12.54 -23.26
CA ARG A 104 -26.87 12.30 -24.63
C ARG A 104 -26.35 10.99 -25.21
N TYR A 105 -27.20 10.36 -26.02
CA TYR A 105 -26.84 9.14 -26.78
C TYR A 105 -25.70 9.40 -27.77
N GLU A 106 -25.66 10.58 -28.41
CA GLU A 106 -24.68 10.97 -29.43
C GLU A 106 -23.34 11.39 -28.85
N SER A 107 -23.17 11.32 -27.51
CA SER A 107 -21.90 11.62 -26.89
C SER A 107 -20.75 10.80 -27.52
N PRO A 108 -19.59 11.41 -27.80
CA PRO A 108 -18.42 10.67 -28.28
C PRO A 108 -17.93 9.63 -27.25
N TYR A 109 -18.32 9.76 -25.99
CA TYR A 109 -17.97 8.84 -24.92
C TYR A 109 -19.00 7.74 -24.69
N HIS A 110 -20.07 7.65 -25.52
CA HIS A 110 -21.12 6.67 -25.32
C HIS A 110 -20.59 5.23 -25.27
N SER A 111 -19.67 4.85 -26.16
CA SER A 111 -19.08 3.51 -26.21
C SER A 111 -18.14 3.19 -25.03
N PHE A 112 -17.77 4.20 -24.24
CA PHE A 112 -16.89 3.99 -23.05
C PHE A 112 -17.62 3.31 -21.90
N PHE A 113 -18.96 3.25 -21.98
CA PHE A 113 -19.82 2.69 -20.95
C PHE A 113 -20.83 1.71 -21.53
N LYS A 114 -21.29 0.79 -20.71
CA LYS A 114 -22.34 -0.14 -21.09
C LYS A 114 -23.67 0.33 -20.51
N PHE A 115 -24.59 0.73 -21.42
CA PHE A 115 -25.95 1.13 -21.06
C PHE A 115 -26.95 0.00 -21.27
N TYR A 116 -27.91 -0.14 -20.37
CA TYR A 116 -28.96 -1.15 -20.45
C TYR A 116 -30.30 -0.65 -21.01
N GLY A 117 -30.41 0.67 -21.26
CA GLY A 117 -31.63 1.30 -21.73
C GLY A 117 -31.35 2.53 -22.62
N ASN A 118 -32.36 2.96 -23.37
CA ASN A 118 -32.30 4.08 -24.32
C ASN A 118 -33.10 5.30 -23.79
N GLN A 119 -32.92 5.65 -22.53
CA GLN A 119 -33.67 6.74 -21.89
C GLN A 119 -32.81 7.99 -21.77
N TRP A 120 -32.59 8.69 -22.85
CA TRP A 120 -31.95 9.99 -22.87
C TRP A 120 -33.00 11.10 -22.97
N PRO A 121 -32.69 12.29 -22.43
CA PRO A 121 -31.46 12.69 -21.75
C PRO A 121 -31.34 12.07 -20.35
N ASP A 122 -30.10 12.16 -19.77
CA ASP A 122 -29.81 11.76 -18.39
C ASP A 122 -30.04 10.25 -18.11
N ASN A 123 -29.38 9.42 -18.90
CA ASN A 123 -29.52 7.96 -18.80
C ASN A 123 -28.76 7.36 -17.62
N GLY A 124 -29.45 7.10 -16.53
CA GLY A 124 -28.92 6.46 -15.33
C GLY A 124 -28.85 4.91 -15.40
N SER A 125 -29.20 4.28 -16.54
CA SER A 125 -29.20 2.83 -16.70
C SER A 125 -27.90 2.33 -17.31
N TYR A 126 -26.80 2.44 -16.55
CA TYR A 126 -25.46 2.00 -16.97
C TYR A 126 -24.84 1.03 -15.98
N GLU A 127 -23.82 0.29 -16.44
CA GLU A 127 -23.02 -0.61 -15.59
C GLU A 127 -22.18 0.17 -14.60
N GLY A 128 -22.34 -0.12 -13.32
CA GLY A 128 -21.47 0.38 -12.24
C GLY A 128 -20.61 -0.76 -11.70
N TRP A 129 -19.35 -0.46 -11.35
CA TRP A 129 -18.49 -1.42 -10.67
C TRP A 129 -19.13 -1.85 -9.35
N TRP A 130 -19.33 -3.16 -9.18
CA TRP A 130 -20.10 -3.76 -8.09
C TRP A 130 -21.51 -3.16 -7.89
N GLY A 131 -22.11 -2.63 -8.96
CA GLY A 131 -23.44 -2.03 -8.92
C GLY A 131 -23.49 -0.60 -8.35
N HIS A 132 -22.33 0.03 -8.10
CA HIS A 132 -22.27 1.42 -7.65
C HIS A 132 -22.43 2.38 -8.83
N ASP A 133 -23.54 3.10 -8.87
CA ASP A 133 -23.86 4.08 -9.91
C ASP A 133 -22.94 5.30 -9.95
N THR A 134 -22.18 5.49 -8.90
CA THR A 134 -21.17 6.55 -8.77
C THR A 134 -19.79 6.14 -9.27
N LEU A 135 -19.65 4.86 -9.64
CA LEU A 135 -18.43 4.26 -10.18
C LEU A 135 -18.74 3.58 -11.53
N PRO A 136 -19.05 4.34 -12.60
CA PRO A 136 -19.33 3.78 -13.91
C PRO A 136 -18.18 2.89 -14.38
N LYS A 137 -18.48 1.62 -14.71
CA LYS A 137 -17.49 0.67 -15.20
C LYS A 137 -17.15 0.98 -16.66
N LEU A 138 -15.86 0.94 -17.00
CA LEU A 138 -15.36 1.24 -18.33
C LEU A 138 -15.46 0.03 -19.26
N ASN A 139 -15.96 0.24 -20.48
CA ASN A 139 -16.29 -0.78 -21.46
C ASN A 139 -15.22 -0.92 -22.55
N TYR A 140 -14.09 -1.47 -22.20
CA TYR A 140 -12.96 -1.65 -23.12
C TYR A 140 -13.24 -2.62 -24.27
N GLU A 141 -13.97 -3.72 -24.01
CA GLU A 141 -14.18 -4.77 -24.98
C GLU A 141 -15.02 -4.31 -26.18
N GLU A 142 -15.82 -3.27 -26.02
CA GLU A 142 -16.64 -2.69 -27.10
C GLU A 142 -16.13 -1.31 -27.56
N SER A 143 -15.03 -0.78 -26.97
CA SER A 143 -14.49 0.52 -27.31
C SER A 143 -12.98 0.52 -27.49
N GLN A 144 -12.54 0.33 -28.73
CA GLN A 144 -11.14 0.44 -29.12
C GLN A 144 -10.58 1.85 -28.87
N GLU A 145 -11.44 2.88 -28.97
CA GLU A 145 -11.06 4.27 -28.70
C GLU A 145 -10.67 4.45 -27.23
N LEU A 146 -11.47 3.90 -26.30
CA LEU A 146 -11.16 3.91 -24.87
C LEU A 146 -9.86 3.16 -24.59
N GLU A 147 -9.68 1.96 -25.15
CA GLU A 147 -8.44 1.18 -24.97
C GLU A 147 -7.23 2.01 -25.39
N ASN A 148 -7.24 2.58 -26.61
CA ASN A 148 -6.15 3.38 -27.11
C ASN A 148 -5.90 4.62 -26.23
N TYR A 149 -6.96 5.27 -25.76
CA TYR A 149 -6.86 6.45 -24.91
C TYR A 149 -6.13 6.11 -23.58
N ILE A 150 -6.46 4.99 -22.95
CA ILE A 150 -5.82 4.58 -21.69
C ILE A 150 -4.38 4.12 -21.93
N LEU A 151 -4.09 3.42 -23.03
CA LEU A 151 -2.71 3.07 -23.37
C LEU A 151 -1.86 4.33 -23.62
N ASP A 152 -2.42 5.37 -24.22
CA ASP A 152 -1.72 6.67 -24.39
C ASP A 152 -1.51 7.39 -23.06
N ILE A 153 -2.45 7.32 -22.13
CA ILE A 153 -2.26 7.78 -20.74
C ILE A 153 -1.10 7.02 -20.08
N GLY A 154 -1.06 5.70 -20.24
CA GLY A 154 0.02 4.86 -19.71
C GLY A 154 1.40 5.34 -20.17
N ARG A 155 1.55 5.66 -21.46
CA ARG A 155 2.79 6.20 -22.05
C ARG A 155 3.08 7.62 -21.59
N LYS A 156 2.07 8.49 -21.60
CA LYS A 156 2.18 9.92 -21.34
C LYS A 156 2.86 10.22 -20.01
N TRP A 157 2.38 9.63 -18.96
CA TRP A 157 2.84 9.97 -17.61
C TRP A 157 4.24 9.45 -17.29
N VAL A 158 4.67 8.35 -17.91
CA VAL A 158 6.06 7.83 -17.74
C VAL A 158 7.05 8.50 -18.69
N SER A 159 6.59 9.40 -19.56
CA SER A 159 7.39 10.16 -20.53
C SER A 159 7.54 11.62 -20.11
N ALA A 160 8.47 12.33 -20.77
CA ALA A 160 8.60 13.78 -20.60
C ALA A 160 7.29 14.52 -20.96
N PRO A 161 6.92 15.56 -20.22
CA PRO A 161 7.67 16.21 -19.14
C PRO A 161 7.46 15.60 -17.74
N TYR A 162 6.56 14.63 -17.58
CA TYR A 162 6.15 14.10 -16.28
C TYR A 162 7.19 13.14 -15.69
N ASN A 163 7.68 12.18 -16.50
CA ASN A 163 8.73 11.22 -16.14
C ASN A 163 8.48 10.46 -14.84
N VAL A 164 7.22 10.08 -14.53
CA VAL A 164 6.97 9.24 -13.37
C VAL A 164 7.61 7.86 -13.55
N ASP A 165 7.96 7.20 -12.45
CA ASP A 165 8.75 5.97 -12.44
C ASP A 165 7.88 4.70 -12.43
N GLY A 166 6.57 4.84 -12.48
CA GLY A 166 5.68 3.68 -12.54
C GLY A 166 4.22 3.98 -12.25
N TRP A 167 3.44 2.91 -12.31
CA TRP A 167 2.01 2.86 -12.08
C TRP A 167 1.67 1.90 -10.93
N ARG A 168 0.81 2.33 -10.00
CA ARG A 168 -0.01 1.46 -9.18
C ARG A 168 -1.35 1.31 -9.87
N LEU A 169 -1.82 0.10 -10.07
CA LEU A 169 -3.06 -0.19 -10.80
C LEU A 169 -4.15 -0.58 -9.80
N ASP A 170 -5.17 0.25 -9.72
CA ASP A 170 -6.34 0.05 -8.86
C ASP A 170 -7.19 -1.11 -9.39
N VAL A 171 -7.58 -2.03 -8.49
CA VAL A 171 -8.41 -3.22 -8.77
C VAL A 171 -8.12 -3.86 -10.14
N ALA A 172 -6.86 -4.10 -10.40
CA ALA A 172 -6.36 -4.44 -11.73
C ALA A 172 -6.96 -5.73 -12.32
N ALA A 173 -7.30 -6.70 -11.48
CA ALA A 173 -7.93 -7.95 -11.91
C ALA A 173 -9.39 -7.79 -12.37
N ASP A 174 -10.06 -6.69 -11.99
CA ASP A 174 -11.46 -6.43 -12.31
C ASP A 174 -11.67 -5.72 -13.66
N LEU A 175 -10.57 -5.25 -14.30
CA LEU A 175 -10.67 -4.51 -15.56
C LEU A 175 -11.22 -5.40 -16.68
N GLY A 176 -12.15 -4.84 -17.44
CA GLY A 176 -12.86 -5.57 -18.51
C GLY A 176 -14.00 -6.43 -17.99
N TYR A 177 -14.56 -7.26 -18.85
CA TYR A 177 -15.68 -8.16 -18.55
C TYR A 177 -15.30 -9.63 -18.64
N SER A 178 -14.18 -9.95 -19.29
CA SER A 178 -13.65 -11.32 -19.39
C SER A 178 -12.22 -11.39 -18.87
N LYS A 179 -11.84 -12.55 -18.31
CA LYS A 179 -10.47 -12.79 -17.84
C LYS A 179 -9.48 -12.73 -19.01
N GLU A 180 -9.87 -13.23 -20.16
CA GLU A 180 -9.05 -13.24 -21.38
C GLU A 180 -8.74 -11.82 -21.84
N TYR A 181 -9.75 -10.94 -21.85
CA TYR A 181 -9.53 -9.53 -22.21
C TYR A 181 -8.67 -8.81 -21.16
N ASN A 182 -8.87 -9.08 -19.87
CA ASN A 182 -8.06 -8.50 -18.80
C ASN A 182 -6.56 -8.76 -19.03
N HIS A 183 -6.18 -10.02 -19.31
CA HIS A 183 -4.80 -10.38 -19.63
C HIS A 183 -4.29 -9.71 -20.91
N GLU A 184 -5.11 -9.68 -21.98
CA GLU A 184 -4.76 -9.00 -23.23
C GLU A 184 -4.50 -7.51 -23.01
N PHE A 185 -5.34 -6.85 -22.24
CA PHE A 185 -5.20 -5.42 -21.92
C PHE A 185 -3.91 -5.14 -21.15
N TRP A 186 -3.63 -5.89 -20.07
CA TRP A 186 -2.43 -5.65 -19.25
C TRP A 186 -1.13 -5.96 -20.01
N ASN A 187 -1.14 -6.92 -20.90
CA ASN A 187 -0.04 -7.17 -21.82
C ASN A 187 0.22 -5.96 -22.73
N LYS A 188 -0.85 -5.42 -23.35
CA LYS A 188 -0.77 -4.18 -24.16
C LYS A 188 -0.32 -2.98 -23.33
N PHE A 189 -0.84 -2.83 -22.12
CA PHE A 189 -0.49 -1.73 -21.23
C PHE A 189 0.99 -1.80 -20.83
N ARG A 190 1.47 -2.99 -20.43
CA ARG A 190 2.90 -3.20 -20.16
C ARG A 190 3.76 -2.81 -21.36
N LYS A 191 3.41 -3.29 -22.53
CA LYS A 191 4.15 -2.95 -23.75
C LYS A 191 4.21 -1.44 -23.95
N ALA A 192 3.07 -0.75 -23.84
CA ALA A 192 2.97 0.69 -23.99
C ALA A 192 3.85 1.46 -22.99
N VAL A 193 3.81 1.06 -21.72
CA VAL A 193 4.59 1.69 -20.64
C VAL A 193 6.08 1.41 -20.81
N LYS A 194 6.47 0.16 -21.06
CA LYS A 194 7.89 -0.22 -21.15
C LYS A 194 8.57 0.29 -22.42
N GLU A 195 7.84 0.46 -23.52
CA GLU A 195 8.35 1.14 -24.72
C GLU A 195 8.65 2.62 -24.45
N ALA A 196 7.84 3.28 -23.63
CA ALA A 196 8.02 4.68 -23.27
C ALA A 196 9.10 4.86 -22.18
N ASN A 197 9.11 4.00 -21.18
CA ASN A 197 10.10 3.98 -20.10
C ASN A 197 10.34 2.55 -19.62
N PRO A 198 11.44 1.88 -20.05
CA PRO A 198 11.75 0.49 -19.67
C PRO A 198 11.90 0.27 -18.16
N GLU A 199 12.30 1.32 -17.42
CA GLU A 199 12.51 1.26 -15.96
C GLU A 199 11.23 1.49 -15.14
N ALA A 200 10.12 1.90 -15.78
CA ALA A 200 8.87 2.15 -15.07
C ALA A 200 8.30 0.87 -14.46
N VAL A 201 7.97 0.91 -13.18
CA VAL A 201 7.38 -0.22 -12.45
C VAL A 201 5.86 -0.27 -12.69
N ILE A 202 5.32 -1.47 -12.87
CA ILE A 202 3.89 -1.75 -12.94
C ILE A 202 3.52 -2.59 -11.71
N LEU A 203 2.93 -1.94 -10.72
CA LEU A 203 2.51 -2.53 -9.45
C LEU A 203 0.99 -2.60 -9.41
N ALA A 204 0.42 -3.78 -9.23
CA ALA A 204 -1.03 -3.95 -9.23
C ALA A 204 -1.60 -4.15 -7.83
N GLU A 205 -2.77 -3.60 -7.59
CA GLU A 205 -3.62 -4.04 -6.50
C GLU A 205 -4.38 -5.29 -6.95
N ASN A 206 -4.19 -6.36 -6.19
CA ASN A 206 -4.94 -7.60 -6.36
C ASN A 206 -5.05 -8.35 -5.04
N TYR A 207 -6.23 -8.91 -4.79
CA TYR A 207 -6.50 -9.82 -3.68
C TYR A 207 -6.46 -11.26 -4.18
N GLY A 208 -5.80 -12.13 -3.41
CA GLY A 208 -5.66 -13.54 -3.76
C GLY A 208 -4.53 -13.82 -4.76
N ASP A 209 -4.72 -14.87 -5.55
CA ASP A 209 -3.67 -15.40 -6.42
C ASP A 209 -3.39 -14.52 -7.64
N SER A 210 -2.20 -13.97 -7.70
CA SER A 210 -1.72 -13.14 -8.81
C SER A 210 -0.79 -13.88 -9.78
N TYR A 211 -0.66 -15.20 -9.65
CA TYR A 211 0.30 -16.00 -10.42
C TYR A 211 0.22 -15.74 -11.92
N ASP A 212 -0.98 -15.76 -12.50
CA ASP A 212 -1.19 -15.65 -13.94
C ASP A 212 -0.68 -14.31 -14.50
N TRP A 213 -0.78 -13.21 -13.75
CA TRP A 213 -0.34 -11.86 -14.16
C TRP A 213 1.14 -11.56 -13.91
N LEU A 214 1.83 -12.40 -13.12
CA LEU A 214 3.23 -12.20 -12.75
C LEU A 214 4.21 -13.04 -13.57
N GLN A 215 3.82 -13.42 -14.80
CA GLN A 215 4.67 -14.22 -15.70
C GLN A 215 5.71 -13.41 -16.46
N GLY A 216 5.77 -12.08 -16.27
CA GLY A 216 6.77 -11.19 -16.86
C GLY A 216 6.29 -10.35 -18.04
N ASP A 217 5.05 -10.56 -18.47
CA ASP A 217 4.45 -9.89 -19.62
C ASP A 217 3.28 -8.96 -19.29
N GLU A 218 2.90 -8.87 -18.00
CA GLU A 218 1.83 -8.00 -17.51
C GLU A 218 2.32 -7.14 -16.34
N TRP A 219 2.06 -7.52 -15.08
CA TRP A 219 2.52 -6.75 -13.91
C TRP A 219 3.95 -7.13 -13.50
N ASP A 220 4.68 -6.16 -12.95
CA ASP A 220 5.99 -6.43 -12.36
C ASP A 220 5.85 -7.01 -10.94
N THR A 221 4.87 -6.50 -10.17
CA THR A 221 4.65 -6.86 -8.77
C THR A 221 3.26 -6.44 -8.29
N ILE A 222 2.97 -6.71 -7.02
CA ILE A 222 1.66 -6.45 -6.39
C ILE A 222 1.79 -5.75 -5.03
N MET A 223 0.68 -5.15 -4.58
CA MET A 223 0.46 -4.85 -3.16
C MET A 223 0.32 -6.18 -2.41
N ASN A 224 1.20 -6.42 -1.45
CA ASN A 224 1.40 -7.76 -0.88
C ASN A 224 0.48 -8.02 0.32
N TYR A 225 -0.80 -8.23 0.05
CA TYR A 225 -1.79 -8.50 1.10
C TYR A 225 -1.63 -9.91 1.67
N ASP A 226 -1.66 -10.93 0.82
CA ASP A 226 -1.77 -12.33 1.23
C ASP A 226 -0.45 -12.94 1.68
N ALA A 227 0.70 -12.47 1.13
CA ALA A 227 2.03 -12.95 1.53
C ALA A 227 2.73 -12.00 2.51
N PHE A 228 2.04 -11.00 3.07
CA PHE A 228 2.63 -10.11 4.06
C PHE A 228 1.61 -9.49 5.03
N MET A 229 0.73 -8.58 4.56
CA MET A 229 -0.11 -7.79 5.46
C MET A 229 -0.99 -8.66 6.36
N GLU A 230 -1.70 -9.62 5.78
CA GLU A 230 -2.63 -10.46 6.52
C GLU A 230 -1.93 -11.41 7.50
N PRO A 231 -0.92 -12.21 7.09
CA PRO A 231 -0.23 -13.10 8.03
C PRO A 231 0.46 -12.37 9.18
N VAL A 232 1.05 -11.19 8.95
CA VAL A 232 1.62 -10.36 10.01
C VAL A 232 0.55 -9.87 10.97
N THR A 233 -0.59 -9.41 10.42
CA THR A 233 -1.73 -8.95 11.23
C THR A 233 -2.29 -10.08 12.10
N TRP A 234 -2.51 -11.27 11.52
CA TRP A 234 -3.02 -12.43 12.25
C TRP A 234 -2.09 -12.85 13.38
N PHE A 235 -0.82 -13.02 13.08
CA PHE A 235 0.17 -13.49 14.06
C PHE A 235 0.34 -12.53 15.23
N LEU A 236 0.43 -11.22 14.95
CA LEU A 236 0.72 -10.22 15.97
C LEU A 236 -0.51 -9.72 16.72
N THR A 237 -1.68 -9.71 16.08
CA THR A 237 -2.89 -9.10 16.67
C THR A 237 -4.10 -10.02 16.73
N GLY A 238 -4.14 -11.11 15.98
CA GLY A 238 -5.35 -11.92 15.80
C GLY A 238 -6.49 -11.21 15.10
N MET A 239 -6.27 -9.99 14.60
CA MET A 239 -7.29 -9.20 13.91
C MET A 239 -7.29 -9.47 12.42
N GLU A 240 -8.43 -9.27 11.79
CA GLU A 240 -8.56 -9.14 10.36
C GLU A 240 -8.17 -7.70 9.93
N LYS A 241 -7.71 -7.52 8.68
CA LYS A 241 -7.14 -6.25 8.17
C LYS A 241 -8.05 -5.03 8.25
N HIS A 242 -9.37 -5.20 8.22
CA HIS A 242 -10.35 -4.12 8.37
C HIS A 242 -10.77 -3.87 9.83
N SER A 243 -10.36 -4.72 10.76
CA SER A 243 -10.88 -4.80 12.14
C SER A 243 -12.35 -5.24 12.23
N ASP A 244 -12.87 -5.92 11.22
CA ASP A 244 -14.25 -6.40 11.21
C ASP A 244 -14.43 -7.69 12.03
N GLU A 245 -13.36 -8.46 12.24
CA GLU A 245 -13.38 -9.65 13.09
C GLU A 245 -12.05 -9.88 13.81
N MET A 246 -12.12 -10.65 14.89
CA MET A 246 -10.96 -11.18 15.61
C MET A 246 -10.90 -12.69 15.41
N ARG A 247 -9.71 -13.22 15.13
CA ARG A 247 -9.38 -14.64 14.94
C ARG A 247 -8.40 -15.09 16.02
N PRO A 248 -8.87 -15.42 17.23
CA PRO A 248 -7.98 -15.75 18.34
C PRO A 248 -7.07 -16.97 18.09
N ASP A 249 -7.49 -17.88 17.21
CA ASP A 249 -6.74 -19.07 16.80
C ASP A 249 -5.52 -18.74 15.93
N SER A 250 -5.49 -17.57 15.32
CA SER A 250 -4.36 -17.08 14.51
C SER A 250 -3.35 -16.27 15.32
N LEU A 251 -3.76 -15.70 16.46
CA LEU A 251 -2.87 -14.94 17.34
C LEU A 251 -1.73 -15.81 17.86
N GLY A 252 -0.50 -15.39 17.60
CA GLY A 252 0.71 -16.11 18.00
C GLY A 252 0.89 -17.48 17.32
N ASN A 253 0.08 -17.80 16.31
CA ASN A 253 0.13 -19.08 15.61
C ASN A 253 1.13 -19.03 14.44
N PRO A 254 2.33 -19.67 14.59
CA PRO A 254 3.36 -19.61 13.57
C PRO A 254 3.02 -20.41 12.31
N ASP A 255 2.15 -21.43 12.44
CA ASP A 255 1.77 -22.27 11.29
C ASP A 255 0.88 -21.50 10.33
N TYR A 256 -0.05 -20.68 10.83
CA TYR A 256 -0.83 -19.76 10.00
C TYR A 256 0.06 -18.69 9.38
N PHE A 257 0.99 -18.12 10.16
CA PHE A 257 1.92 -17.10 9.66
C PHE A 257 2.79 -17.65 8.52
N PHE A 258 3.61 -18.67 8.80
CA PHE A 258 4.53 -19.22 7.80
C PHE A 258 3.81 -19.95 6.68
N GLY A 259 2.71 -20.64 6.98
CA GLY A 259 1.90 -21.35 5.98
C GLY A 259 1.36 -20.38 4.92
N ALA A 260 0.73 -19.28 5.32
CA ALA A 260 0.24 -18.26 4.40
C ALA A 260 1.37 -17.57 3.63
N MET A 261 2.43 -17.15 4.36
CA MET A 261 3.61 -16.51 3.74
C MET A 261 4.22 -17.41 2.65
N HIS A 262 4.52 -18.66 2.97
CA HIS A 262 5.18 -19.58 2.03
C HIS A 262 4.28 -19.96 0.85
N HIS A 263 2.98 -20.18 1.11
CA HIS A 263 2.03 -20.51 0.05
C HIS A 263 1.97 -19.40 -0.99
N ASN A 264 1.78 -18.17 -0.55
CA ASN A 264 1.61 -17.04 -1.45
C ASN A 264 2.94 -16.58 -2.09
N MET A 265 4.06 -16.64 -1.33
CA MET A 265 5.39 -16.42 -1.90
C MET A 265 5.72 -17.37 -3.05
N ALA A 266 5.36 -18.64 -2.92
CA ALA A 266 5.63 -19.66 -3.94
C ALA A 266 4.85 -19.43 -5.24
N ARG A 267 3.79 -18.62 -5.21
CA ARG A 267 2.99 -18.26 -6.37
C ARG A 267 3.47 -16.98 -7.07
N MET A 268 4.43 -16.29 -6.50
CA MET A 268 5.08 -15.14 -7.14
C MET A 268 6.44 -15.55 -7.69
N GLY A 269 6.82 -15.05 -8.85
CA GLY A 269 8.20 -15.18 -9.33
C GLY A 269 9.15 -14.46 -8.37
N GLY A 270 10.38 -14.97 -8.23
CA GLY A 270 11.35 -14.43 -7.28
C GLY A 270 11.64 -12.92 -7.45
N GLN A 271 11.61 -12.43 -8.68
CA GLN A 271 11.79 -11.00 -8.99
C GLN A 271 10.58 -10.19 -8.52
N SER A 272 9.35 -10.61 -8.84
CA SER A 272 8.12 -9.94 -8.44
C SER A 272 7.98 -9.90 -6.92
N TYR A 273 8.32 -11.00 -6.24
CA TYR A 273 8.27 -11.09 -4.80
C TYR A 273 9.31 -10.17 -4.11
N ALA A 274 10.53 -10.09 -4.66
CA ALA A 274 11.59 -9.25 -4.09
C ALA A 274 11.26 -7.76 -4.06
N ILE A 275 10.32 -7.31 -4.89
CA ILE A 275 9.87 -5.92 -4.96
C ILE A 275 8.38 -5.76 -4.61
N SER A 276 7.72 -6.80 -4.08
CA SER A 276 6.32 -6.72 -3.65
C SER A 276 6.15 -5.71 -2.53
N MET A 277 5.04 -4.97 -2.56
CA MET A 277 4.77 -3.86 -1.65
C MET A 277 4.32 -4.38 -0.28
N ASN A 278 5.26 -4.50 0.66
CA ASN A 278 5.00 -4.95 2.02
C ASN A 278 4.51 -3.80 2.89
N GLU A 279 3.22 -3.71 3.09
CA GLU A 279 2.58 -2.67 3.89
C GLU A 279 1.88 -3.25 5.13
N LEU A 280 1.84 -2.48 6.21
CA LEU A 280 1.10 -2.81 7.43
C LEU A 280 -0.28 -2.15 7.43
N SER A 281 -0.37 -0.98 6.85
CA SER A 281 -1.59 -0.19 6.72
C SER A 281 -1.67 0.40 5.32
N ASN A 282 -2.89 0.70 4.85
CA ASN A 282 -3.11 1.47 3.62
C ASN A 282 -4.41 2.28 3.70
N HIS A 283 -4.83 2.84 2.58
CA HIS A 283 -5.99 3.72 2.50
C HIS A 283 -7.36 2.99 2.60
N ASP A 284 -7.40 1.65 2.52
CA ASP A 284 -8.62 0.84 2.63
C ASP A 284 -8.75 0.14 3.98
N HIS A 285 -7.62 -0.29 4.54
CA HIS A 285 -7.59 -1.10 5.75
C HIS A 285 -7.43 -0.28 7.02
N SER A 286 -7.78 -0.83 8.16
CA SER A 286 -7.50 -0.18 9.45
C SER A 286 -5.99 0.00 9.65
N ARG A 287 -5.59 1.03 10.39
CA ARG A 287 -4.19 1.24 10.76
C ARG A 287 -3.69 0.08 11.61
N PHE A 288 -2.47 -0.40 11.35
CA PHE A 288 -1.92 -1.53 12.13
C PHE A 288 -1.87 -1.21 13.63
N LEU A 289 -1.46 0.00 13.98
CA LEU A 289 -1.44 0.42 15.40
C LEU A 289 -2.84 0.31 16.04
N THR A 290 -3.92 0.63 15.31
CA THR A 290 -5.30 0.43 15.80
C THR A 290 -5.61 -1.05 16.01
N ARG A 291 -5.22 -1.94 15.09
CA ARG A 291 -5.45 -3.39 15.24
C ARG A 291 -4.85 -3.98 16.50
N THR A 292 -3.78 -3.37 17.06
CA THR A 292 -3.15 -3.80 18.31
C THR A 292 -4.04 -3.61 19.55
N ASN A 293 -5.14 -2.88 19.45
CA ASN A 293 -6.10 -2.71 20.55
C ASN A 293 -7.19 -3.79 20.62
N HIS A 294 -7.21 -4.70 19.63
CA HIS A 294 -8.14 -5.83 19.51
C HIS A 294 -9.64 -5.41 19.49
N VAL A 295 -9.95 -4.17 19.12
CA VAL A 295 -11.33 -3.69 19.04
C VAL A 295 -11.91 -4.02 17.66
N VAL A 296 -12.98 -4.82 17.67
CA VAL A 296 -13.75 -5.18 16.46
C VAL A 296 -14.80 -4.11 16.19
N GLY A 297 -14.88 -3.64 14.95
CA GLY A 297 -15.91 -2.73 14.46
C GLY A 297 -15.35 -1.53 13.68
N ARG A 298 -16.26 -0.64 13.29
CA ARG A 298 -15.96 0.49 12.42
C ARG A 298 -16.27 1.83 13.09
N VAL A 299 -15.71 2.91 12.56
CA VAL A 299 -15.87 4.27 13.09
C VAL A 299 -17.33 4.71 13.20
N ALA A 300 -18.20 4.23 12.31
CA ALA A 300 -19.62 4.60 12.32
C ALA A 300 -20.35 4.15 13.60
N GLU A 301 -19.90 3.04 14.18
CA GLU A 301 -20.49 2.41 15.37
C GLU A 301 -19.76 2.81 16.66
N LEU A 302 -18.42 2.87 16.58
CA LEU A 302 -17.56 3.00 17.76
C LEU A 302 -17.08 4.43 18.01
N GLY A 303 -17.18 5.30 17.00
CA GLY A 303 -16.60 6.63 17.01
C GLY A 303 -15.07 6.63 16.80
N PRO A 304 -14.49 7.76 16.38
CA PRO A 304 -13.07 7.83 16.00
C PRO A 304 -12.09 7.66 17.17
N GLU A 305 -12.52 7.97 18.40
CA GLU A 305 -11.68 7.87 19.59
C GLU A 305 -11.38 6.42 20.01
N ALA A 306 -12.23 5.47 19.61
CA ALA A 306 -12.03 4.05 19.93
C ALA A 306 -10.78 3.50 19.25
N ALA A 307 -10.44 3.99 18.06
CA ALA A 307 -9.26 3.58 17.32
C ALA A 307 -7.93 3.92 18.02
N ASN A 308 -7.94 4.93 18.92
CA ASN A 308 -6.73 5.42 19.60
C ASN A 308 -6.53 4.78 20.98
N LYS A 309 -7.55 4.10 21.53
CA LYS A 309 -7.52 3.60 22.91
C LYS A 309 -6.80 2.26 22.98
N ASN A 310 -5.99 2.09 24.02
CA ASN A 310 -5.35 0.81 24.37
C ASN A 310 -4.48 0.21 23.25
N VAL A 311 -3.95 1.04 22.37
CA VAL A 311 -3.02 0.59 21.33
C VAL A 311 -1.69 0.14 21.93
N ASN A 312 -1.09 -0.90 21.38
CA ASN A 312 0.18 -1.46 21.83
C ASN A 312 1.31 -1.11 20.86
N LYS A 313 2.13 -0.11 21.22
CA LYS A 313 3.28 0.30 20.42
C LYS A 313 4.36 -0.76 20.31
N ALA A 314 4.52 -1.63 21.31
CA ALA A 314 5.54 -2.68 21.26
C ALA A 314 5.20 -3.71 20.18
N VAL A 315 3.93 -4.16 20.08
CA VAL A 315 3.45 -5.02 19.00
C VAL A 315 3.59 -4.32 17.63
N PHE A 316 3.33 -3.03 17.58
CA PHE A 316 3.53 -2.27 16.35
C PHE A 316 5.03 -2.22 15.93
N MET A 317 5.94 -2.04 16.89
CA MET A 317 7.38 -2.08 16.61
C MET A 317 7.84 -3.46 16.14
N GLU A 318 7.27 -4.57 16.67
CA GLU A 318 7.53 -5.92 16.13
C GLU A 318 7.10 -6.03 14.67
N ALA A 319 5.91 -5.53 14.33
CA ALA A 319 5.41 -5.52 12.96
C ALA A 319 6.33 -4.74 12.00
N VAL A 320 6.81 -3.57 12.44
CA VAL A 320 7.73 -2.74 11.65
C VAL A 320 9.10 -3.43 11.49
N VAL A 321 9.61 -4.14 12.51
CA VAL A 321 10.82 -4.97 12.36
C VAL A 321 10.60 -6.06 11.32
N ILE A 322 9.48 -6.77 11.36
CA ILE A 322 9.15 -7.77 10.32
C ILE A 322 9.08 -7.08 8.96
N GLN A 323 8.39 -5.95 8.82
CA GLN A 323 8.26 -5.20 7.57
C GLN A 323 9.62 -4.83 6.96
N MET A 324 10.55 -4.37 7.78
CA MET A 324 11.87 -3.92 7.32
C MET A 324 12.87 -5.06 7.11
N THR A 325 12.53 -6.29 7.48
CA THR A 325 13.45 -7.43 7.38
C THR A 325 12.92 -8.59 6.55
N TRP A 326 11.60 -8.65 6.30
CA TRP A 326 10.99 -9.63 5.40
C TRP A 326 11.34 -9.32 3.93
N PRO A 327 11.49 -10.33 3.03
CA PRO A 327 11.69 -10.06 1.61
C PRO A 327 10.54 -9.26 1.00
N GLY A 328 10.85 -8.29 0.16
CA GLY A 328 9.91 -7.36 -0.48
C GLY A 328 10.33 -5.91 -0.28
N ALA A 329 9.52 -4.97 -0.73
CA ALA A 329 9.72 -3.53 -0.59
C ALA A 329 8.94 -3.00 0.62
N PRO A 330 9.60 -2.66 1.75
CA PRO A 330 8.92 -2.07 2.90
C PRO A 330 8.19 -0.79 2.51
N THR A 331 6.90 -0.72 2.78
CA THR A 331 6.05 0.39 2.39
C THR A 331 5.32 0.96 3.60
N ILE A 332 5.57 2.22 3.91
CA ILE A 332 4.97 2.93 5.05
C ILE A 332 3.77 3.72 4.55
N TYR A 333 2.59 3.44 5.08
CA TYR A 333 1.43 4.31 4.89
C TYR A 333 1.63 5.58 5.73
N TYR A 334 1.48 6.75 5.10
CA TYR A 334 1.77 8.03 5.77
C TYR A 334 1.11 8.11 7.14
N GLY A 335 1.86 8.57 8.13
CA GLY A 335 1.37 8.74 9.50
C GLY A 335 1.52 7.51 10.40
N ASP A 336 1.77 6.30 9.87
CA ASP A 336 2.09 5.14 10.71
C ASP A 336 3.35 5.43 11.56
N GLU A 337 4.36 6.04 10.94
CA GLU A 337 5.59 6.48 11.62
C GLU A 337 5.36 7.56 12.69
N ALA A 338 4.23 8.25 12.60
CA ALA A 338 3.84 9.32 13.54
C ALA A 338 2.78 8.87 14.56
N GLY A 339 2.41 7.59 14.56
CA GLY A 339 1.45 7.00 15.50
C GLY A 339 -0.01 7.29 15.17
N VAL A 340 -0.34 7.56 13.90
CA VAL A 340 -1.73 7.77 13.46
C VAL A 340 -2.50 6.47 13.56
N CYS A 341 -3.65 6.53 14.25
CA CYS A 341 -4.64 5.47 14.34
C CYS A 341 -5.83 5.73 13.42
N GLY A 342 -6.61 4.69 13.14
CA GLY A 342 -7.87 4.79 12.39
C GLY A 342 -8.41 3.41 12.08
N PHE A 343 -9.72 3.24 12.18
CA PHE A 343 -10.43 2.08 11.63
C PHE A 343 -10.34 2.08 10.11
N THR A 344 -10.85 1.05 9.46
CA THR A 344 -10.87 0.95 7.99
C THR A 344 -11.48 2.20 7.33
N ASP A 345 -11.27 2.35 6.04
CA ASP A 345 -11.80 3.49 5.28
C ASP A 345 -13.22 3.86 5.74
N PRO A 346 -13.44 5.13 6.00
CA PRO A 346 -12.66 6.34 5.72
C PRO A 346 -11.82 6.85 6.90
N ASP A 347 -11.84 6.20 8.05
CA ASP A 347 -11.20 6.70 9.28
C ASP A 347 -9.67 6.58 9.27
N ASN A 348 -9.11 5.62 8.54
CA ASN A 348 -7.67 5.44 8.34
C ASN A 348 -7.00 6.60 7.58
N ARG A 349 -7.78 7.43 6.86
CA ARG A 349 -7.30 8.57 6.06
C ARG A 349 -7.27 9.87 6.87
N ARG A 350 -6.99 9.79 8.16
CA ARG A 350 -6.81 10.96 9.04
C ARG A 350 -5.65 11.81 8.57
N THR A 351 -5.72 13.11 8.83
CA THR A 351 -4.64 14.04 8.51
C THR A 351 -3.36 13.72 9.30
N TYR A 352 -2.20 13.99 8.68
CA TYR A 352 -0.91 13.87 9.37
C TYR A 352 -0.87 14.81 10.59
N PRO A 353 -0.41 14.35 11.75
CA PRO A 353 -0.51 15.11 13.01
C PRO A 353 0.64 16.12 13.17
N TRP A 354 0.75 17.08 12.25
CA TRP A 354 1.82 18.09 12.26
C TRP A 354 1.95 18.80 13.61
N GLY A 355 3.15 18.70 14.20
CA GLY A 355 3.46 19.27 15.52
C GLY A 355 3.00 18.43 16.72
N HIS A 356 2.34 17.30 16.47
CA HIS A 356 1.85 16.36 17.47
C HIS A 356 2.25 14.90 17.18
N GLU A 357 3.30 14.74 16.37
CA GLU A 357 3.82 13.44 15.98
C GLU A 357 4.33 12.64 17.18
N ASP A 358 4.18 11.33 17.14
CA ASP A 358 4.86 10.43 18.08
C ASP A 358 6.37 10.40 17.75
N LYS A 359 7.15 11.17 18.49
CA LYS A 359 8.58 11.35 18.23
C LYS A 359 9.39 10.08 18.47
N GLU A 360 8.93 9.20 19.36
CA GLU A 360 9.58 7.91 19.62
C GLU A 360 9.42 6.99 18.41
N LEU A 361 8.20 6.87 17.89
CA LEU A 361 7.95 6.09 16.68
C LEU A 361 8.70 6.64 15.47
N ILE A 362 8.79 7.97 15.31
CA ILE A 362 9.58 8.56 14.23
C ILE A 362 11.08 8.23 14.38
N ALA A 363 11.64 8.30 15.60
CA ALA A 363 13.01 7.91 15.84
C ALA A 363 13.25 6.44 15.53
N PHE A 364 12.36 5.58 15.99
CA PHE A 364 12.38 4.15 15.72
C PHE A 364 12.35 3.86 14.20
N HIS A 365 11.42 4.47 13.46
CA HIS A 365 11.36 4.29 12.00
C HIS A 365 12.63 4.74 11.29
N LYS A 366 13.24 5.84 11.72
CA LYS A 366 14.52 6.29 11.17
C LYS A 366 15.62 5.26 11.39
N ASP A 367 15.73 4.70 12.58
CA ASP A 367 16.77 3.74 12.92
C ASP A 367 16.56 2.40 12.24
N VAL A 368 15.32 1.88 12.17
CA VAL A 368 15.03 0.62 11.48
C VAL A 368 15.18 0.73 9.97
N ILE A 369 14.82 1.87 9.36
CA ILE A 369 15.06 2.15 7.93
C ILE A 369 16.56 2.24 7.67
N LYS A 370 17.33 2.89 8.55
CA LYS A 370 18.78 2.93 8.46
C LYS A 370 19.36 1.51 8.51
N MET A 371 18.93 0.69 9.47
CA MET A 371 19.33 -0.70 9.59
C MET A 371 19.05 -1.47 8.28
N HIS A 372 17.84 -1.34 7.71
CA HIS A 372 17.47 -1.96 6.44
C HIS A 372 18.43 -1.55 5.31
N LYS A 373 18.71 -0.24 5.19
CA LYS A 373 19.57 0.31 4.13
C LYS A 373 21.05 -0.09 4.28
N GLU A 374 21.55 -0.21 5.50
CA GLU A 374 22.94 -0.57 5.79
C GLU A 374 23.23 -2.07 5.67
N ASN A 375 22.20 -2.93 5.65
CA ASN A 375 22.36 -4.36 5.53
C ASN A 375 21.80 -4.84 4.19
N GLU A 376 22.69 -4.98 3.20
CA GLU A 376 22.32 -5.38 1.83
C GLU A 376 21.53 -6.69 1.78
N VAL A 377 21.87 -7.61 2.65
CA VAL A 377 21.20 -8.93 2.76
C VAL A 377 19.71 -8.82 3.08
N LEU A 378 19.24 -7.73 3.70
CA LEU A 378 17.82 -7.48 3.92
C LEU A 378 17.07 -7.09 2.64
N ARG A 379 17.80 -6.61 1.62
CA ARG A 379 17.24 -6.18 0.33
C ARG A 379 17.36 -7.27 -0.74
N THR A 380 18.46 -8.00 -0.75
CA THR A 380 18.82 -8.92 -1.84
C THR A 380 19.03 -10.36 -1.38
N GLY A 381 19.12 -10.60 -0.07
CA GLY A 381 19.44 -11.92 0.48
C GLY A 381 18.29 -12.93 0.38
N SER A 382 18.67 -14.19 0.39
CA SER A 382 17.73 -15.31 0.52
C SER A 382 17.02 -15.29 1.87
N TYR A 383 15.94 -16.02 1.95
CA TYR A 383 15.12 -16.19 3.15
C TYR A 383 15.11 -17.63 3.62
N LYS A 384 15.10 -17.83 4.94
CA LYS A 384 14.95 -19.15 5.58
C LYS A 384 14.18 -19.02 6.89
N GLN A 385 13.12 -19.80 7.05
CA GLN A 385 12.51 -20.03 8.37
C GLN A 385 13.47 -20.84 9.24
N LEU A 386 13.71 -20.39 10.48
CA LEU A 386 14.67 -21.01 11.40
C LEU A 386 14.02 -21.61 12.63
N TYR A 387 12.96 -21.00 13.13
CA TYR A 387 12.28 -21.45 14.35
C TYR A 387 10.82 -21.06 14.35
N SER A 388 9.97 -21.90 14.92
CA SER A 388 8.55 -21.64 15.13
C SER A 388 8.04 -22.30 16.40
N ALA A 389 7.38 -21.54 17.25
CA ALA A 389 6.62 -21.98 18.40
C ALA A 389 5.47 -20.99 18.62
N HIS A 390 4.49 -21.33 19.44
CA HIS A 390 3.41 -20.37 19.75
C HIS A 390 4.00 -19.05 20.27
N ASN A 391 3.58 -17.94 19.70
CA ASN A 391 4.08 -16.58 19.90
C ASN A 391 5.54 -16.32 19.49
N VAL A 392 6.31 -17.33 19.05
CA VAL A 392 7.73 -17.13 18.74
C VAL A 392 8.03 -17.57 17.33
N ILE A 393 8.59 -16.66 16.52
CA ILE A 393 9.09 -16.95 15.19
C ILE A 393 10.54 -16.49 15.05
N ALA A 394 11.32 -17.24 14.26
CA ALA A 394 12.62 -16.76 13.82
C ALA A 394 12.85 -17.11 12.35
N TYR A 395 13.51 -16.20 11.65
CA TYR A 395 13.92 -16.38 10.27
C TYR A 395 15.25 -15.69 10.00
N GLY A 396 15.90 -16.11 8.93
CA GLY A 396 17.17 -15.54 8.47
C GLY A 396 17.04 -14.92 7.09
N ARG A 397 17.77 -13.82 6.90
CA ARG A 397 18.11 -13.24 5.59
C ARG A 397 19.60 -13.44 5.38
N PHE A 398 20.01 -14.00 4.26
CA PHE A 398 21.42 -14.38 4.08
C PHE A 398 21.86 -14.36 2.62
N SER A 399 23.16 -14.21 2.44
CA SER A 399 23.90 -14.39 1.21
C SER A 399 25.07 -15.35 1.47
N MET A 400 25.98 -15.50 0.52
CA MET A 400 27.20 -16.31 0.72
C MET A 400 28.08 -15.75 1.84
N ASP A 401 28.11 -14.43 2.02
CA ASP A 401 29.07 -13.74 2.87
C ASP A 401 28.47 -13.16 4.17
N ASP A 402 27.15 -12.96 4.19
CA ASP A 402 26.49 -12.24 5.27
C ASP A 402 25.17 -12.89 5.68
N ALA A 403 24.77 -12.69 6.93
CA ALA A 403 23.50 -13.15 7.47
C ALA A 403 22.95 -12.20 8.54
N VAL A 404 21.64 -11.99 8.50
CA VAL A 404 20.86 -11.31 9.52
C VAL A 404 19.79 -12.26 10.03
N ILE A 405 19.72 -12.43 11.33
CA ILE A 405 18.75 -13.28 12.03
C ILE A 405 17.73 -12.40 12.73
N ILE A 406 16.48 -12.69 12.55
CA ILE A 406 15.37 -11.99 13.16
C ILE A 406 14.63 -12.98 14.06
N VAL A 407 14.36 -12.57 15.30
CA VAL A 407 13.61 -13.35 16.28
C VAL A 407 12.54 -12.47 16.90
N VAL A 408 11.29 -12.93 16.90
CA VAL A 408 10.14 -12.20 17.46
C VAL A 408 9.48 -13.06 18.51
N ASN A 409 9.17 -12.46 19.66
CA ASN A 409 8.36 -13.04 20.71
C ASN A 409 7.14 -12.13 20.99
N ASN A 410 6.00 -12.44 20.39
CA ASN A 410 4.73 -11.74 20.59
C ASN A 410 3.98 -12.23 21.86
N GLY A 411 4.64 -12.97 22.74
CA GLY A 411 4.06 -13.48 23.98
C GLY A 411 4.16 -12.49 25.13
N GLU A 412 3.35 -12.74 26.16
CA GLU A 412 3.35 -11.96 27.40
C GLU A 412 4.45 -12.40 28.41
N ASP A 413 5.16 -13.48 28.11
CA ASP A 413 6.22 -14.04 28.95
C ASP A 413 7.59 -13.89 28.28
N GLU A 414 8.63 -13.83 29.12
CA GLU A 414 10.01 -13.98 28.65
C GLU A 414 10.27 -15.46 28.29
N VAL A 415 10.93 -15.67 27.16
CA VAL A 415 11.24 -17.03 26.68
C VAL A 415 12.72 -17.17 26.36
N ARG A 416 13.23 -18.41 26.47
CA ARG A 416 14.57 -18.75 25.99
C ARG A 416 14.48 -19.78 24.90
N VAL A 417 15.14 -19.51 23.77
CA VAL A 417 15.06 -20.35 22.57
C VAL A 417 16.46 -20.68 22.04
N ASN A 418 16.56 -21.83 21.39
CA ASN A 418 17.79 -22.32 20.77
C ASN A 418 17.53 -22.51 19.27
N ILE A 419 18.07 -21.60 18.43
CA ILE A 419 17.72 -21.45 17.03
C ILE A 419 18.85 -22.00 16.14
N PRO A 420 18.57 -22.89 15.17
CA PRO A 420 19.57 -23.50 14.28
C PRO A 420 20.00 -22.51 13.17
N VAL A 421 20.76 -21.49 13.52
CA VAL A 421 21.15 -20.39 12.60
C VAL A 421 22.21 -20.83 11.58
N TRP A 422 22.87 -21.99 11.74
CA TRP A 422 23.76 -22.57 10.72
C TRP A 422 23.08 -22.75 9.35
N GLU A 423 21.77 -22.86 9.33
CA GLU A 423 20.99 -22.97 8.10
C GLU A 423 21.07 -21.71 7.21
N THR A 424 21.60 -20.60 7.72
CA THR A 424 21.89 -19.38 6.98
C THR A 424 23.35 -19.29 6.49
N GLY A 425 24.12 -20.37 6.60
CA GLY A 425 25.54 -20.38 6.23
C GLY A 425 26.49 -19.84 7.31
N LEU A 426 25.98 -19.52 8.51
CA LEU A 426 26.81 -19.14 9.64
C LEU A 426 27.63 -20.35 10.13
N GLY A 427 28.91 -20.11 10.46
CA GLY A 427 29.78 -21.15 11.00
C GLY A 427 29.31 -21.66 12.35
N MET A 428 29.72 -22.91 12.70
CA MET A 428 29.28 -23.59 13.92
C MET A 428 29.59 -22.81 15.21
N ASP A 429 30.71 -22.07 15.21
CA ASP A 429 31.19 -21.28 16.35
C ASP A 429 31.28 -19.80 16.00
N ALA A 430 30.44 -19.31 15.07
CA ALA A 430 30.46 -17.93 14.66
C ALA A 430 30.00 -16.98 15.79
N ASP A 431 30.40 -15.73 15.69
CA ASP A 431 29.90 -14.66 16.53
C ASP A 431 28.86 -13.84 15.76
N VAL A 432 27.77 -13.50 16.44
CA VAL A 432 26.74 -12.60 15.96
C VAL A 432 26.54 -11.45 16.94
N GLU A 433 26.13 -10.30 16.46
CA GLU A 433 25.81 -9.15 17.32
C GLU A 433 24.37 -8.70 17.11
N GLN A 434 23.69 -8.41 18.19
CA GLN A 434 22.45 -7.64 18.17
C GLN A 434 22.71 -6.27 17.57
N ILE A 435 21.88 -5.86 16.63
CA ILE A 435 21.94 -4.54 16.01
C ILE A 435 20.70 -3.69 16.30
N MET A 436 19.61 -4.34 16.72
CA MET A 436 18.37 -3.71 17.16
C MET A 436 17.59 -4.69 18.04
N ALA A 437 16.90 -4.16 19.04
CA ALA A 437 15.87 -4.91 19.79
C ALA A 437 14.73 -3.98 20.17
N THR A 438 13.47 -4.50 20.12
CA THR A 438 12.27 -3.84 20.64
C THR A 438 11.83 -4.48 21.94
N PHE A 439 11.05 -3.78 22.73
CA PHE A 439 10.47 -4.27 23.99
C PHE A 439 9.31 -3.36 24.42
N GLU A 440 8.56 -3.73 25.44
CA GLU A 440 7.37 -3.01 25.90
C GLU A 440 7.61 -1.51 26.19
N GLY A 441 8.81 -1.13 26.61
CA GLY A 441 9.18 0.26 26.91
C GLY A 441 9.83 1.02 25.75
N GLY A 442 9.88 0.46 24.52
CA GLY A 442 10.52 1.11 23.38
C GLY A 442 11.48 0.20 22.60
N TYR A 443 12.63 0.71 22.21
CA TYR A 443 13.64 -0.03 21.45
C TYR A 443 15.06 0.37 21.85
N THR A 444 16.04 -0.42 21.41
CA THR A 444 17.47 -0.09 21.53
C THR A 444 18.24 -0.49 20.28
N ILE A 445 19.29 0.24 19.97
CA ILE A 445 20.29 -0.07 18.95
C ILE A 445 21.64 -0.46 19.58
N ASP A 446 21.64 -0.70 20.90
CA ASP A 446 22.84 -1.12 21.62
C ASP A 446 23.32 -2.48 21.12
N ARG A 447 24.63 -2.60 21.01
CA ARG A 447 25.29 -3.81 20.50
C ARG A 447 25.48 -4.81 21.64
N GLN A 448 25.07 -6.04 21.39
CA GLN A 448 25.30 -7.18 22.27
C GLN A 448 25.79 -8.37 21.46
N GLY A 449 26.94 -8.90 21.83
CA GLY A 449 27.54 -10.06 21.17
C GLY A 449 26.98 -11.38 21.69
N TYR A 450 26.83 -12.34 20.79
CA TYR A 450 26.46 -13.74 21.09
C TYR A 450 27.42 -14.67 20.37
N ARG A 451 27.86 -15.73 21.06
CA ARG A 451 28.66 -16.81 20.49
C ARG A 451 27.76 -18.00 20.16
N LEU A 452 27.80 -18.46 18.93
CA LEU A 452 27.08 -19.69 18.55
C LEU A 452 27.75 -20.92 19.17
N LYS A 453 26.96 -21.95 19.42
CA LYS A 453 27.43 -23.28 19.82
C LYS A 453 26.80 -24.32 18.91
N ASP A 454 27.63 -25.11 18.25
CA ASP A 454 27.17 -26.13 17.29
C ASP A 454 26.19 -25.54 16.25
N GLY A 455 26.46 -24.33 15.76
CA GLY A 455 25.63 -23.62 14.78
C GLY A 455 24.31 -23.10 15.31
N LYS A 456 24.09 -23.10 16.63
CA LYS A 456 22.87 -22.67 17.26
C LYS A 456 23.05 -21.40 18.06
N LEU A 457 22.05 -20.52 18.00
CA LEU A 457 21.92 -19.33 18.83
C LEU A 457 21.04 -19.62 20.03
N ASP A 458 21.60 -19.54 21.22
CA ASP A 458 20.87 -19.61 22.50
C ASP A 458 20.60 -18.19 22.97
N ILE A 459 19.33 -17.75 22.94
CA ILE A 459 18.94 -16.36 23.24
C ILE A 459 17.72 -16.30 24.14
N GLY A 460 17.76 -15.38 25.13
CA GLY A 460 16.61 -14.97 25.92
C GLY A 460 15.91 -13.80 25.26
N LEU A 461 14.60 -13.88 25.13
CA LEU A 461 13.74 -12.84 24.57
C LEU A 461 12.84 -12.27 25.67
N ARG A 462 12.70 -10.97 25.68
CA ARG A 462 11.69 -10.30 26.51
C ARG A 462 10.29 -10.59 25.98
N LYS A 463 9.27 -10.37 26.79
CA LYS A 463 7.88 -10.35 26.34
C LYS A 463 7.72 -9.24 25.29
N THR A 464 6.85 -9.44 24.32
CA THR A 464 6.53 -8.49 23.25
C THR A 464 7.79 -7.79 22.72
N SER A 465 8.65 -8.57 22.03
CA SER A 465 9.96 -8.10 21.57
C SER A 465 10.39 -8.71 20.26
N ALA A 466 11.08 -7.93 19.46
CA ALA A 466 11.81 -8.39 18.28
C ALA A 466 13.30 -8.11 18.46
N VAL A 467 14.16 -9.04 18.05
CA VAL A 467 15.62 -8.90 18.09
C VAL A 467 16.16 -9.14 16.69
N VAL A 468 17.01 -8.24 16.23
CA VAL A 468 17.73 -8.35 14.95
C VAL A 468 19.22 -8.51 15.24
N LEU A 469 19.79 -9.60 14.75
CA LEU A 469 21.20 -9.92 14.90
C LEU A 469 21.85 -10.03 13.51
N ARG A 470 23.12 -9.63 13.42
CA ARG A 470 23.89 -9.82 12.20
C ARG A 470 25.18 -10.61 12.49
N LYS A 471 25.75 -11.22 11.44
CA LYS A 471 27.08 -11.79 11.50
C LYS A 471 28.10 -10.74 11.91
N LEU A 472 28.94 -11.06 12.90
CA LEU A 472 30.06 -10.19 13.25
C LEU A 472 31.13 -10.29 12.16
N ARG A 473 31.53 -9.15 11.60
CA ARG A 473 32.63 -9.06 10.63
C ARG A 473 33.88 -8.66 11.36
N TRP A 474 34.90 -9.48 11.26
CA TRP A 474 36.25 -9.21 11.78
C TRP A 474 37.11 -8.51 10.73
#